data_14c5b3dfcb37f69646b40e03c50676ad
#
_entry.id   14c5b3dfcb37f69646b40e03c50676ad
#
_cell.length_a   1.000
_cell.length_b   1.000
_cell.length_c   1.000
_cell.angle_alpha   90.00
_cell.angle_beta   90.00
_cell.angle_gamma   90.00
#
_symmetry.space_group_name_H-M   'P 1'
#
loop_
_entity.id
_entity.type
_entity.pdbx_description
1 polymer ?
#
loop_
_entity_poly.entity_id
_entity_poly.type
_entity_poly.pdbx_seq_one_letter_code
_entity_poly.pdbx_strand_id
1 'polypeptide(L)'
;MRTRITELLGIEYPIIQGGMAWVAEYHLAAAVSNAGGLGLIGTASAPAEWVREQIREAKKLTDKPFGINIMMISPYADEVAKVAVEEGVAVVTTGAGSPEKYVKMWKEAGIKVIPVVASVAMAKRMQRCGADALVAEGTEAGGHIGENTTMVLVPQVVDAVEIPVIAAGGIADGRGIAAAFMLGAEGVQIGTRFVVTEEAQVHENYKECILKARDIDSRVTGRSTGHPVRALRNKMTKEYLEKEQAGATFEELEHLTLGGLRRAVVDGDVQSGSVMAGQIAGMIKEKLTCQKVIQKLVSQTDELIGGKGFYE
;
A
#
# COMPACT_ATOMS: atom_id res chain seq x y z
N MET A 1 21.12 -1.01 2.55
CA MET A 1 20.63 -2.43 2.58
C MET A 1 20.51 -2.95 1.16
N ARG A 2 21.30 -3.94 0.74
CA ARG A 2 21.22 -4.55 -0.59
C ARG A 2 20.42 -5.85 -0.51
N THR A 3 19.33 -5.95 -1.29
CA THR A 3 18.44 -7.12 -1.36
C THR A 3 18.06 -7.40 -2.82
N ARG A 4 17.47 -8.57 -3.11
CA ARG A 4 16.95 -8.84 -4.48
C ARG A 4 15.93 -7.79 -4.92
N ILE A 5 15.18 -7.17 -3.99
CA ILE A 5 14.22 -6.10 -4.31
C ILE A 5 14.93 -4.82 -4.75
N THR A 6 16.00 -4.39 -4.06
CA THR A 6 16.75 -3.19 -4.49
C THR A 6 17.41 -3.39 -5.85
N GLU A 7 17.92 -4.59 -6.13
CA GLU A 7 18.52 -4.93 -7.43
C GLU A 7 17.47 -5.01 -8.54
N LEU A 8 16.31 -5.63 -8.27
CA LEU A 8 15.21 -5.77 -9.22
C LEU A 8 14.63 -4.43 -9.65
N LEU A 9 14.51 -3.48 -8.71
CA LEU A 9 13.81 -2.22 -8.89
C LEU A 9 14.74 -1.03 -9.16
N GLY A 10 16.05 -1.19 -8.98
CA GLY A 10 17.03 -0.10 -9.13
C GLY A 10 16.85 1.00 -8.07
N ILE A 11 16.44 0.65 -6.86
CA ILE A 11 16.22 1.58 -5.75
C ILE A 11 17.32 1.43 -4.67
N GLU A 12 17.51 2.48 -3.87
CA GLU A 12 18.54 2.50 -2.83
C GLU A 12 18.14 1.70 -1.59
N TYR A 13 16.89 1.85 -1.15
CA TYR A 13 16.35 1.19 0.04
C TYR A 13 15.18 0.28 -0.35
N PRO A 14 15.06 -0.92 0.24
CA PRO A 14 13.99 -1.87 -0.08
C PRO A 14 12.65 -1.46 0.58
N ILE A 15 12.27 -0.19 0.38
CA ILE A 15 11.08 0.44 0.95
C ILE A 15 10.20 0.93 -0.20
N ILE A 16 8.96 0.45 -0.22
CA ILE A 16 7.95 0.81 -1.21
C ILE A 16 6.84 1.59 -0.48
N GLN A 17 6.44 2.73 -1.00
CA GLN A 17 5.22 3.37 -0.57
C GLN A 17 4.05 2.71 -1.28
N GLY A 18 3.09 2.16 -0.52
CA GLY A 18 1.95 1.45 -1.07
C GLY A 18 1.04 2.31 -1.93
N GLY A 19 0.47 1.72 -2.98
CA GLY A 19 -0.55 2.38 -3.79
C GLY A 19 -1.83 2.59 -2.98
N MET A 20 -2.21 3.84 -2.76
CA MET A 20 -3.36 4.24 -1.94
C MET A 20 -4.29 5.14 -2.77
N ALA A 21 -5.52 4.69 -2.98
CA ALA A 21 -6.53 5.44 -3.72
C ALA A 21 -6.70 6.86 -3.17
N TRP A 22 -6.71 7.87 -4.05
CA TRP A 22 -6.83 9.30 -3.74
C TRP A 22 -5.69 9.91 -2.93
N VAL A 23 -4.84 9.12 -2.29
CA VAL A 23 -3.74 9.55 -1.42
C VAL A 23 -2.41 9.55 -2.16
N ALA A 24 -2.11 8.43 -2.83
CA ALA A 24 -0.85 8.22 -3.53
C ALA A 24 -0.93 8.77 -4.95
N GLU A 25 -0.64 10.03 -5.10
CA GLU A 25 -0.58 10.74 -6.38
C GLU A 25 0.89 11.09 -6.73
N TYR A 26 1.11 11.81 -7.80
CA TYR A 26 2.44 12.00 -8.37
C TYR A 26 3.44 12.73 -7.45
N HIS A 27 3.01 13.67 -6.60
CA HIS A 27 3.92 14.35 -5.66
C HIS A 27 4.48 13.36 -4.64
N LEU A 28 3.59 12.56 -4.03
CA LEU A 28 4.01 11.57 -3.07
C LEU A 28 4.90 10.50 -3.71
N ALA A 29 4.51 9.97 -4.87
CA ALA A 29 5.27 8.96 -5.57
C ALA A 29 6.68 9.46 -5.93
N ALA A 30 6.81 10.65 -6.52
CA ALA A 30 8.09 11.25 -6.86
C ALA A 30 8.95 11.53 -5.63
N ALA A 31 8.35 12.04 -4.53
CA ALA A 31 9.09 12.35 -3.31
C ALA A 31 9.68 11.09 -2.66
N VAL A 32 8.94 9.99 -2.63
CA VAL A 32 9.43 8.70 -2.12
C VAL A 32 10.55 8.14 -3.00
N SER A 33 10.41 8.21 -4.33
CA SER A 33 11.44 7.77 -5.26
C SER A 33 12.72 8.61 -5.14
N ASN A 34 12.60 9.92 -5.01
CA ASN A 34 13.74 10.83 -4.78
C ASN A 34 14.43 10.56 -3.43
N ALA A 35 13.70 10.05 -2.45
CA ALA A 35 14.24 9.67 -1.14
C ALA A 35 14.91 8.27 -1.13
N GLY A 36 14.98 7.59 -2.28
CA GLY A 36 15.67 6.30 -2.45
C GLY A 36 14.79 5.05 -2.29
N GLY A 37 13.48 5.22 -2.06
CA GLY A 37 12.50 4.13 -2.10
C GLY A 37 11.84 3.96 -3.47
N LEU A 38 10.73 3.25 -3.54
CA LEU A 38 9.84 3.17 -4.70
C LEU A 38 8.51 3.85 -4.38
N GLY A 39 8.20 4.95 -5.05
CA GLY A 39 6.89 5.56 -5.01
C GLY A 39 5.92 4.89 -5.97
N LEU A 40 4.64 4.79 -5.57
CA LEU A 40 3.57 4.24 -6.40
C LEU A 40 2.41 5.24 -6.51
N ILE A 41 1.94 5.48 -7.72
CA ILE A 41 0.69 6.19 -7.97
C ILE A 41 -0.47 5.20 -7.82
N GLY A 42 -1.43 5.49 -6.94
CA GLY A 42 -2.62 4.67 -6.74
C GLY A 42 -3.71 5.01 -7.75
N THR A 43 -3.95 4.14 -8.72
CA THR A 43 -4.92 4.44 -9.79
C THR A 43 -6.37 4.25 -9.38
N ALA A 44 -6.64 3.37 -8.40
CA ALA A 44 -8.00 3.06 -7.94
C ALA A 44 -8.97 2.81 -9.09
N SER A 45 -10.06 3.59 -9.15
CA SER A 45 -11.05 3.61 -10.25
C SER A 45 -10.93 4.89 -11.07
N ALA A 46 -9.74 5.47 -11.19
CA ALA A 46 -9.53 6.66 -12.01
C ALA A 46 -9.51 6.32 -13.51
N PRO A 47 -10.01 7.22 -14.38
CA PRO A 47 -9.90 7.07 -15.82
C PRO A 47 -8.44 7.02 -16.29
N ALA A 48 -8.19 6.31 -17.38
CA ALA A 48 -6.85 6.12 -17.93
C ALA A 48 -6.11 7.44 -18.23
N GLU A 49 -6.80 8.46 -18.69
CA GLU A 49 -6.19 9.76 -19.00
C GLU A 49 -5.72 10.50 -17.75
N TRP A 50 -6.45 10.42 -16.63
CA TRP A 50 -5.96 10.93 -15.35
C TRP A 50 -4.67 10.20 -14.91
N VAL A 51 -4.64 8.87 -15.06
CA VAL A 51 -3.43 8.08 -14.73
C VAL A 51 -2.24 8.50 -15.62
N ARG A 52 -2.48 8.71 -16.91
CA ARG A 52 -1.47 9.20 -17.86
C ARG A 52 -0.90 10.56 -17.41
N GLU A 53 -1.77 11.48 -17.03
CA GLU A 53 -1.35 12.79 -16.52
C GLU A 53 -0.51 12.65 -15.26
N GLN A 54 -0.95 11.83 -14.28
CA GLN A 54 -0.18 11.58 -13.06
C GLN A 54 1.23 11.04 -13.35
N ILE A 55 1.35 10.10 -14.28
CA ILE A 55 2.66 9.53 -14.66
C ILE A 55 3.55 10.63 -15.28
N ARG A 56 3.00 11.45 -16.17
CA ARG A 56 3.73 12.55 -16.82
C ARG A 56 4.17 13.62 -15.83
N GLU A 57 3.33 13.99 -14.89
CA GLU A 57 3.70 14.92 -13.82
C GLU A 57 4.78 14.33 -12.89
N ALA A 58 4.68 13.05 -12.52
CA ALA A 58 5.73 12.38 -11.74
C ALA A 58 7.10 12.43 -12.46
N LYS A 59 7.13 12.19 -13.77
CA LYS A 59 8.36 12.26 -14.59
C LYS A 59 9.01 13.64 -14.64
N LYS A 60 8.26 14.72 -14.38
CA LYS A 60 8.82 16.08 -14.26
C LYS A 60 9.51 16.29 -12.92
N LEU A 61 9.15 15.52 -11.89
CA LEU A 61 9.63 15.67 -10.51
C LEU A 61 10.75 14.69 -10.13
N THR A 62 10.92 13.60 -10.89
CA THR A 62 11.92 12.57 -10.58
C THR A 62 12.42 11.86 -11.82
N ASP A 63 13.74 11.56 -11.83
CA ASP A 63 14.39 10.65 -12.79
C ASP A 63 14.55 9.24 -12.18
N LYS A 64 14.10 9.03 -10.95
CA LYS A 64 14.20 7.75 -10.25
C LYS A 64 13.03 6.82 -10.63
N PRO A 65 13.21 5.49 -10.49
CA PRO A 65 12.12 4.55 -10.72
C PRO A 65 10.91 4.84 -9.84
N PHE A 66 9.73 4.84 -10.44
CA PHE A 66 8.44 4.82 -9.76
C PHE A 66 7.47 3.90 -10.50
N GLY A 67 6.36 3.58 -9.88
CA GLY A 67 5.37 2.69 -10.47
C GLY A 67 3.94 3.17 -10.28
N ILE A 68 3.00 2.33 -10.73
CA ILE A 68 1.57 2.51 -10.49
C ILE A 68 0.99 1.29 -9.81
N ASN A 69 -0.05 1.49 -9.00
CA ASN A 69 -0.85 0.40 -8.45
C ASN A 69 -2.20 0.34 -9.16
N ILE A 70 -2.53 -0.80 -9.75
CA ILE A 70 -3.79 -1.00 -10.48
C ILE A 70 -4.72 -1.89 -9.66
N MET A 71 -5.95 -1.40 -9.43
CA MET A 71 -7.02 -2.20 -8.83
C MET A 71 -7.70 -3.02 -9.94
N MET A 72 -7.56 -4.35 -9.90
CA MET A 72 -7.98 -5.24 -11.00
C MET A 72 -9.50 -5.30 -11.21
N ILE A 73 -10.30 -4.95 -10.20
CA ILE A 73 -11.76 -4.84 -10.32
C ILE A 73 -12.21 -3.47 -10.86
N SER A 74 -11.28 -2.54 -11.11
CA SER A 74 -11.62 -1.24 -11.70
C SER A 74 -12.19 -1.41 -13.12
N PRO A 75 -13.25 -0.67 -13.49
CA PRO A 75 -13.75 -0.68 -14.86
C PRO A 75 -12.74 -0.15 -15.88
N TYR A 76 -11.74 0.60 -15.43
CA TYR A 76 -10.67 1.16 -16.26
C TYR A 76 -9.39 0.32 -16.27
N ALA A 77 -9.38 -0.86 -15.65
CA ALA A 77 -8.16 -1.66 -15.52
C ALA A 77 -7.51 -2.01 -16.88
N ASP A 78 -8.31 -2.31 -17.91
CA ASP A 78 -7.81 -2.63 -19.25
C ASP A 78 -7.10 -1.44 -19.91
N GLU A 79 -7.64 -0.25 -19.76
CA GLU A 79 -7.10 0.97 -20.35
C GLU A 79 -5.85 1.44 -19.57
N VAL A 80 -5.91 1.40 -18.24
CA VAL A 80 -4.79 1.77 -17.37
C VAL A 80 -3.61 0.80 -17.56
N ALA A 81 -3.88 -0.48 -17.78
CA ALA A 81 -2.84 -1.46 -18.09
C ALA A 81 -2.06 -1.13 -19.38
N LYS A 82 -2.74 -0.58 -20.40
CA LYS A 82 -2.09 -0.09 -21.64
C LYS A 82 -1.31 1.20 -21.40
N VAL A 83 -1.89 2.14 -20.64
CA VAL A 83 -1.21 3.40 -20.26
C VAL A 83 0.12 3.12 -19.55
N ALA A 84 0.18 2.09 -18.70
CA ALA A 84 1.43 1.68 -18.05
C ALA A 84 2.54 1.38 -19.07
N VAL A 85 2.21 0.70 -20.17
CA VAL A 85 3.14 0.39 -21.26
C VAL A 85 3.48 1.63 -22.07
N GLU A 86 2.47 2.38 -22.50
CA GLU A 86 2.63 3.57 -23.34
C GLU A 86 3.48 4.65 -22.67
N GLU A 87 3.28 4.83 -21.36
CA GLU A 87 4.06 5.78 -20.57
C GLU A 87 5.36 5.17 -20.00
N GLY A 88 5.61 3.87 -20.15
CA GLY A 88 6.86 3.23 -19.75
C GLY A 88 7.14 3.35 -18.25
N VAL A 89 6.19 3.00 -17.38
CA VAL A 89 6.44 2.95 -15.94
C VAL A 89 7.40 1.81 -15.59
N ALA A 90 8.20 1.98 -14.55
CA ALA A 90 9.17 0.94 -14.16
C ALA A 90 8.49 -0.29 -13.53
N VAL A 91 7.41 -0.07 -12.78
CA VAL A 91 6.76 -1.08 -11.94
C VAL A 91 5.24 -0.96 -12.02
N VAL A 92 4.56 -2.10 -12.09
CA VAL A 92 3.12 -2.22 -11.83
C VAL A 92 2.91 -3.13 -10.63
N THR A 93 2.26 -2.60 -9.60
CA THR A 93 1.68 -3.42 -8.52
C THR A 93 0.18 -3.59 -8.76
N THR A 94 -0.41 -4.66 -8.27
CA THR A 94 -1.83 -4.91 -8.46
C THR A 94 -2.49 -5.40 -7.18
N GLY A 95 -3.73 -4.99 -6.96
CA GLY A 95 -4.59 -5.48 -5.87
C GLY A 95 -6.00 -5.78 -6.35
N ALA A 96 -6.82 -6.38 -5.49
CA ALA A 96 -8.22 -6.66 -5.74
C ALA A 96 -8.47 -7.42 -7.06
N GLY A 97 -7.81 -8.57 -7.26
CA GLY A 97 -7.99 -9.41 -8.43
C GLY A 97 -6.68 -9.94 -9.02
N SER A 98 -6.78 -10.63 -10.16
CA SER A 98 -5.64 -11.25 -10.84
C SER A 98 -5.16 -10.42 -12.03
N PRO A 99 -3.87 -10.07 -12.11
CA PRO A 99 -3.29 -9.37 -13.26
C PRO A 99 -2.95 -10.31 -14.45
N GLU A 100 -3.25 -11.60 -14.36
CA GLU A 100 -2.76 -12.65 -15.26
C GLU A 100 -2.85 -12.28 -16.75
N LYS A 101 -3.97 -11.69 -17.18
CA LYS A 101 -4.18 -11.30 -18.58
C LYS A 101 -3.25 -10.19 -19.09
N TYR A 102 -2.61 -9.42 -18.18
CA TYR A 102 -1.74 -8.29 -18.55
C TYR A 102 -0.25 -8.61 -18.39
N VAL A 103 0.11 -9.63 -17.59
CA VAL A 103 1.50 -9.90 -17.21
C VAL A 103 2.40 -10.02 -18.44
N LYS A 104 1.97 -10.75 -19.47
CA LYS A 104 2.76 -10.91 -20.70
C LYS A 104 3.08 -9.58 -21.35
N MET A 105 2.07 -8.73 -21.52
CA MET A 105 2.23 -7.40 -22.14
C MET A 105 3.20 -6.51 -21.33
N TRP A 106 3.07 -6.49 -20.01
CA TRP A 106 3.95 -5.69 -19.16
C TRP A 106 5.40 -6.21 -19.18
N LYS A 107 5.58 -7.53 -19.14
CA LYS A 107 6.91 -8.15 -19.22
C LYS A 107 7.61 -7.86 -20.56
N GLU A 108 6.89 -7.94 -21.67
CA GLU A 108 7.40 -7.59 -23.01
C GLU A 108 7.82 -6.12 -23.10
N ALA A 109 7.16 -5.24 -22.35
CA ALA A 109 7.52 -3.83 -22.21
C ALA A 109 8.64 -3.56 -21.17
N GLY A 110 9.19 -4.59 -20.52
CA GLY A 110 10.24 -4.46 -19.50
C GLY A 110 9.73 -4.02 -18.11
N ILE A 111 8.43 -3.91 -17.92
CA ILE A 111 7.81 -3.49 -16.66
C ILE A 111 7.90 -4.62 -15.63
N LYS A 112 8.28 -4.30 -14.39
CA LYS A 112 8.28 -5.25 -13.27
C LYS A 112 6.87 -5.39 -12.70
N VAL A 113 6.43 -6.63 -12.53
CA VAL A 113 5.06 -6.96 -12.08
C VAL A 113 5.11 -7.51 -10.66
N ILE A 114 4.47 -6.80 -9.72
CA ILE A 114 4.50 -7.09 -8.28
C ILE A 114 3.07 -7.11 -7.70
N PRO A 115 2.36 -8.24 -7.80
CA PRO A 115 1.02 -8.36 -7.24
C PRO A 115 1.00 -8.36 -5.70
N VAL A 116 -0.04 -7.75 -5.13
CA VAL A 116 -0.36 -7.86 -3.70
C VAL A 116 -1.15 -9.13 -3.45
N VAL A 117 -0.74 -9.92 -2.47
CA VAL A 117 -1.34 -11.21 -2.11
C VAL A 117 -1.63 -11.29 -0.62
N ALA A 118 -2.74 -11.92 -0.25
CA ALA A 118 -3.17 -12.13 1.13
C ALA A 118 -3.18 -13.61 1.53
N SER A 119 -2.66 -14.51 0.67
CA SER A 119 -2.59 -15.94 0.94
C SER A 119 -1.50 -16.64 0.13
N VAL A 120 -1.04 -17.80 0.63
CA VAL A 120 -0.08 -18.67 -0.06
C VAL A 120 -0.63 -19.16 -1.42
N ALA A 121 -1.92 -19.46 -1.52
CA ALA A 121 -2.53 -19.88 -2.76
C ALA A 121 -2.43 -18.81 -3.86
N MET A 122 -2.69 -17.54 -3.51
CA MET A 122 -2.50 -16.42 -4.42
C MET A 122 -1.02 -16.25 -4.78
N ALA A 123 -0.11 -16.31 -3.79
CA ALA A 123 1.32 -16.17 -4.02
C ALA A 123 1.84 -17.17 -5.06
N LYS A 124 1.53 -18.45 -4.89
CA LYS A 124 1.89 -19.51 -5.85
C LYS A 124 1.29 -19.29 -7.24
N ARG A 125 0.04 -18.80 -7.30
CA ARG A 125 -0.60 -18.47 -8.58
C ARG A 125 0.11 -17.31 -9.28
N MET A 126 0.41 -16.23 -8.56
CA MET A 126 1.07 -15.04 -9.14
C MET A 126 2.49 -15.36 -9.61
N GLN A 127 3.26 -16.16 -8.87
CA GLN A 127 4.55 -16.64 -9.34
C GLN A 127 4.43 -17.42 -10.66
N ARG A 128 3.47 -18.35 -10.77
CA ARG A 128 3.24 -19.10 -12.03
C ARG A 128 2.81 -18.20 -13.19
N CYS A 129 2.12 -17.09 -12.91
CA CYS A 129 1.75 -16.10 -13.91
C CYS A 129 2.93 -15.23 -14.39
N GLY A 130 4.12 -15.35 -13.76
CA GLY A 130 5.32 -14.62 -14.15
C GLY A 130 5.57 -13.32 -13.40
N ALA A 131 5.01 -13.15 -12.20
CA ALA A 131 5.34 -12.04 -11.32
C ALA A 131 6.85 -12.00 -11.01
N ASP A 132 7.43 -10.81 -10.89
CA ASP A 132 8.86 -10.61 -10.58
C ASP A 132 9.14 -10.61 -9.07
N ALA A 133 8.16 -10.20 -8.29
CA ALA A 133 8.15 -10.23 -6.82
C ALA A 133 6.69 -10.22 -6.33
N LEU A 134 6.47 -10.36 -5.01
CA LEU A 134 5.13 -10.33 -4.40
C LEU A 134 5.12 -9.37 -3.21
N VAL A 135 3.99 -8.70 -2.99
CA VAL A 135 3.70 -8.03 -1.72
C VAL A 135 2.78 -8.95 -0.92
N ALA A 136 3.28 -9.51 0.19
CA ALA A 136 2.48 -10.26 1.16
C ALA A 136 1.88 -9.27 2.16
N GLU A 137 0.58 -8.98 2.02
CA GLU A 137 -0.09 -7.96 2.82
C GLU A 137 -0.97 -8.57 3.90
N GLY A 138 -0.58 -8.32 5.15
CA GLY A 138 -1.33 -8.76 6.33
C GLY A 138 -2.53 -7.88 6.65
N THR A 139 -3.44 -8.44 7.45
CA THR A 139 -4.72 -7.82 7.86
C THR A 139 -4.55 -6.51 8.65
N GLU A 140 -3.36 -6.19 9.13
CA GLU A 140 -3.04 -4.94 9.82
C GLU A 140 -3.02 -3.73 8.89
N ALA A 141 -2.99 -3.94 7.56
CA ALA A 141 -3.03 -2.88 6.54
C ALA A 141 -4.31 -2.04 6.61
N GLY A 142 -4.27 -0.83 6.06
CA GLY A 142 -5.46 0.01 5.85
C GLY A 142 -6.13 -0.28 4.51
N GLY A 143 -7.40 0.07 4.38
CA GLY A 143 -8.19 -0.21 3.18
C GLY A 143 -8.65 -1.66 3.12
N HIS A 144 -8.75 -2.23 1.92
CA HIS A 144 -9.15 -3.63 1.73
C HIS A 144 -8.10 -4.57 2.33
N ILE A 145 -8.53 -5.55 3.10
CA ILE A 145 -7.63 -6.44 3.83
C ILE A 145 -8.01 -7.92 3.64
N GLY A 146 -6.97 -8.78 3.75
CA GLY A 146 -7.17 -10.22 3.96
C GLY A 146 -7.37 -10.56 5.43
N GLU A 147 -7.39 -11.86 5.75
CA GLU A 147 -7.63 -12.35 7.12
C GLU A 147 -6.33 -12.66 7.88
N ASN A 148 -5.25 -13.05 7.18
CA ASN A 148 -3.99 -13.41 7.82
C ASN A 148 -3.25 -12.18 8.34
N THR A 149 -2.67 -12.28 9.55
CA THR A 149 -1.76 -11.26 10.07
C THR A 149 -0.38 -11.36 9.40
N THR A 150 0.35 -10.25 9.36
CA THR A 150 1.68 -10.15 8.73
C THR A 150 2.66 -11.17 9.30
N MET A 151 2.66 -11.36 10.62
CA MET A 151 3.57 -12.26 11.33
C MET A 151 3.49 -13.72 10.84
N VAL A 152 2.32 -14.20 10.43
CA VAL A 152 2.13 -15.58 9.96
C VAL A 152 2.02 -15.68 8.45
N LEU A 153 1.61 -14.63 7.76
CA LEU A 153 1.47 -14.63 6.30
C LEU A 153 2.84 -14.61 5.62
N VAL A 154 3.73 -13.68 6.06
CA VAL A 154 5.01 -13.46 5.38
C VAL A 154 5.86 -14.72 5.33
N PRO A 155 6.16 -15.43 6.44
CA PRO A 155 7.01 -16.63 6.36
C PRO A 155 6.35 -17.74 5.53
N GLN A 156 5.04 -17.92 5.61
CA GLN A 156 4.35 -18.92 4.78
C GLN A 156 4.43 -18.61 3.28
N VAL A 157 4.39 -17.34 2.90
CA VAL A 157 4.57 -16.93 1.50
C VAL A 157 6.02 -17.10 1.08
N VAL A 158 6.99 -16.68 1.91
CA VAL A 158 8.42 -16.85 1.65
C VAL A 158 8.78 -18.31 1.42
N ASP A 159 8.30 -19.21 2.27
CA ASP A 159 8.56 -20.66 2.14
C ASP A 159 7.89 -21.29 0.90
N ALA A 160 6.91 -20.62 0.31
CA ALA A 160 6.06 -21.18 -0.75
C ALA A 160 6.44 -20.72 -2.16
N VAL A 161 7.32 -19.72 -2.31
CA VAL A 161 7.70 -19.11 -3.59
C VAL A 161 9.20 -18.88 -3.70
N GLU A 162 9.73 -18.84 -4.94
CA GLU A 162 11.15 -18.59 -5.22
C GLU A 162 11.46 -17.11 -5.49
N ILE A 163 10.43 -16.34 -5.87
CA ILE A 163 10.57 -14.90 -6.17
C ILE A 163 10.59 -14.07 -4.88
N PRO A 164 11.23 -12.88 -4.89
CA PRO A 164 11.34 -12.05 -3.70
C PRO A 164 9.97 -11.66 -3.11
N VAL A 165 9.89 -11.62 -1.78
CA VAL A 165 8.69 -11.25 -1.04
C VAL A 165 8.91 -9.92 -0.32
N ILE A 166 7.94 -9.03 -0.46
CA ILE A 166 7.86 -7.74 0.20
C ILE A 166 6.78 -7.85 1.27
N ALA A 167 7.10 -7.55 2.53
CA ALA A 167 6.11 -7.56 3.61
C ALA A 167 5.32 -6.25 3.65
N ALA A 168 4.01 -6.33 3.86
CA ALA A 168 3.13 -5.18 4.02
C ALA A 168 2.11 -5.41 5.13
N GLY A 169 1.65 -4.31 5.76
CA GLY A 169 0.75 -4.36 6.92
C GLY A 169 1.52 -4.41 8.24
N GLY A 170 1.12 -3.60 9.21
CA GLY A 170 1.71 -3.59 10.55
C GLY A 170 3.10 -2.94 10.67
N ILE A 171 3.64 -2.32 9.62
CA ILE A 171 4.99 -1.77 9.58
C ILE A 171 4.95 -0.24 9.69
N ALA A 172 5.50 0.32 10.77
CA ALA A 172 5.49 1.76 11.06
C ALA A 172 6.88 2.38 11.17
N ASP A 173 7.86 1.61 11.64
CA ASP A 173 9.21 2.04 11.96
C ASP A 173 10.24 0.94 11.71
N GLY A 174 11.52 1.18 12.02
CA GLY A 174 12.62 0.24 11.80
C GLY A 174 12.45 -1.10 12.52
N ARG A 175 11.69 -1.17 13.62
CA ARG A 175 11.40 -2.43 14.32
C ARG A 175 10.55 -3.35 13.44
N GLY A 176 9.54 -2.77 12.77
CA GLY A 176 8.70 -3.52 11.83
C GLY A 176 9.48 -3.98 10.60
N ILE A 177 10.41 -3.16 10.08
CA ILE A 177 11.27 -3.55 8.95
C ILE A 177 12.23 -4.69 9.36
N ALA A 178 12.90 -4.56 10.51
CA ALA A 178 13.77 -5.61 11.02
C ALA A 178 13.03 -6.94 11.22
N ALA A 179 11.82 -6.88 11.82
CA ALA A 179 10.98 -8.06 11.98
C ALA A 179 10.59 -8.69 10.64
N ALA A 180 10.20 -7.89 9.64
CA ALA A 180 9.87 -8.37 8.30
C ALA A 180 11.05 -9.12 7.64
N PHE A 181 12.28 -8.61 7.79
CA PHE A 181 13.47 -9.29 7.28
C PHE A 181 13.77 -10.59 8.03
N MET A 182 13.56 -10.63 9.36
CA MET A 182 13.68 -11.87 10.12
C MET A 182 12.61 -12.92 9.71
N LEU A 183 11.48 -12.50 9.19
CA LEU A 183 10.46 -13.39 8.62
C LEU A 183 10.78 -13.81 7.17
N GLY A 184 11.92 -13.39 6.62
CA GLY A 184 12.39 -13.74 5.28
C GLY A 184 11.95 -12.79 4.15
N ALA A 185 11.30 -11.67 4.45
CA ALA A 185 11.03 -10.65 3.44
C ALA A 185 12.32 -9.95 2.99
N GLU A 186 12.34 -9.46 1.75
CA GLU A 186 13.49 -8.75 1.16
C GLU A 186 13.19 -7.27 0.87
N GLY A 187 12.04 -6.82 1.30
CA GLY A 187 11.59 -5.44 1.24
C GLY A 187 10.32 -5.26 2.05
N VAL A 188 9.92 -4.02 2.20
CA VAL A 188 8.67 -3.66 2.89
C VAL A 188 7.84 -2.68 2.07
N GLN A 189 6.51 -2.85 2.12
CA GLN A 189 5.58 -1.86 1.60
C GLN A 189 4.86 -1.18 2.77
N ILE A 190 4.88 0.14 2.79
CA ILE A 190 4.34 0.96 3.87
C ILE A 190 3.33 1.94 3.29
N GLY A 191 2.11 1.98 3.84
CA GLY A 191 1.05 2.91 3.41
C GLY A 191 0.88 4.06 4.40
N THR A 192 0.22 3.81 5.52
CA THR A 192 -0.28 4.81 6.47
C THR A 192 0.79 5.80 6.96
N ARG A 193 2.04 5.38 7.13
CA ARG A 193 3.12 6.27 7.52
C ARG A 193 3.36 7.37 6.48
N PHE A 194 3.26 7.04 5.19
CA PHE A 194 3.45 8.01 4.10
C PHE A 194 2.24 8.92 3.90
N VAL A 195 1.04 8.56 4.35
CA VAL A 195 -0.13 9.47 4.34
C VAL A 195 0.16 10.73 5.16
N VAL A 196 0.94 10.60 6.24
CA VAL A 196 1.30 11.70 7.14
C VAL A 196 2.70 12.23 6.78
N THR A 197 2.88 12.57 5.51
CA THR A 197 4.08 13.27 5.03
C THR A 197 3.70 14.67 4.53
N GLU A 198 4.70 15.54 4.41
CA GLU A 198 4.50 16.90 3.93
C GLU A 198 4.06 16.89 2.46
N GLU A 199 4.61 15.97 1.65
CA GLU A 199 4.36 15.87 0.22
C GLU A 199 3.03 15.21 -0.15
N ALA A 200 2.43 14.42 0.74
CA ALA A 200 1.12 13.83 0.50
C ALA A 200 0.02 14.91 0.42
N GLN A 201 -0.66 15.00 -0.71
CA GLN A 201 -1.72 15.99 -0.97
C GLN A 201 -3.06 15.57 -0.34
N VAL A 202 -3.02 15.17 0.91
CA VAL A 202 -4.17 14.73 1.70
C VAL A 202 -4.61 15.87 2.60
N HIS A 203 -5.93 16.08 2.73
CA HIS A 203 -6.47 17.12 3.58
C HIS A 203 -5.94 17.00 5.02
N GLU A 204 -5.59 18.12 5.64
CA GLU A 204 -4.96 18.14 6.99
C GLU A 204 -5.82 17.44 8.05
N ASN A 205 -7.15 17.53 7.98
CA ASN A 205 -8.04 16.81 8.90
C ASN A 205 -7.79 15.29 8.89
N TYR A 206 -7.49 14.71 7.71
CA TYR A 206 -7.18 13.30 7.59
C TYR A 206 -5.84 12.95 8.26
N LYS A 207 -4.79 13.75 8.00
CA LYS A 207 -3.48 13.61 8.65
C LYS A 207 -3.61 13.74 10.17
N GLU A 208 -4.37 14.73 10.64
CA GLU A 208 -4.68 14.94 12.06
C GLU A 208 -5.38 13.71 12.70
N CYS A 209 -6.33 13.08 12.01
CA CYS A 209 -6.95 11.85 12.50
C CYS A 209 -5.92 10.76 12.75
N ILE A 210 -4.96 10.57 11.85
CA ILE A 210 -3.90 9.57 12.01
C ILE A 210 -2.97 9.96 13.15
N LEU A 211 -2.52 11.22 13.23
CA LEU A 211 -1.62 11.71 14.28
C LEU A 211 -2.21 11.57 15.70
N LYS A 212 -3.54 11.72 15.82
CA LYS A 212 -4.28 11.57 17.08
C LYS A 212 -4.75 10.16 17.36
N ALA A 213 -4.60 9.23 16.41
CA ALA A 213 -5.06 7.88 16.57
C ALA A 213 -4.38 7.17 17.75
N ARG A 214 -5.16 6.32 18.41
CA ARG A 214 -4.71 5.40 19.45
C ARG A 214 -4.72 3.98 18.91
N ASP A 215 -4.13 3.06 19.63
CA ASP A 215 -4.10 1.62 19.33
C ASP A 215 -5.51 1.02 19.14
N ILE A 216 -6.50 1.54 19.84
CA ILE A 216 -7.89 1.07 19.85
C ILE A 216 -8.79 1.73 18.80
N ASP A 217 -8.30 2.65 17.98
CA ASP A 217 -9.15 3.42 17.07
C ASP A 217 -9.32 2.78 15.68
N SER A 218 -8.61 1.69 15.39
CA SER A 218 -8.78 0.91 14.16
C SER A 218 -10.05 0.05 14.20
N ARG A 219 -10.82 0.03 13.09
CA ARG A 219 -12.03 -0.76 12.90
C ARG A 219 -12.01 -1.44 11.54
N VAL A 220 -12.66 -2.59 11.45
CA VAL A 220 -12.91 -3.29 10.19
C VAL A 220 -14.41 -3.32 9.97
N THR A 221 -14.84 -2.82 8.82
CA THR A 221 -16.21 -2.87 8.30
C THR A 221 -16.29 -3.87 7.15
N GLY A 222 -17.47 -4.33 6.76
CA GLY A 222 -17.68 -5.14 5.57
C GLY A 222 -17.28 -6.61 5.66
N ARG A 223 -17.13 -7.17 6.87
CA ARG A 223 -16.88 -8.60 7.02
C ARG A 223 -18.07 -9.45 6.59
N SER A 224 -19.30 -9.04 6.90
CA SER A 224 -20.51 -9.73 6.49
C SER A 224 -20.74 -9.75 5.00
N THR A 225 -20.21 -8.73 4.29
CA THR A 225 -20.34 -8.59 2.82
C THR A 225 -19.21 -9.28 2.06
N GLY A 226 -18.19 -9.81 2.75
CA GLY A 226 -17.00 -10.38 2.12
C GLY A 226 -16.00 -9.35 1.58
N HIS A 227 -16.19 -8.07 1.89
CA HIS A 227 -15.31 -6.97 1.46
C HIS A 227 -14.78 -6.19 2.69
N PRO A 228 -13.95 -6.82 3.54
CA PRO A 228 -13.46 -6.17 4.74
C PRO A 228 -12.54 -4.99 4.44
N VAL A 229 -12.83 -3.84 5.07
CA VAL A 229 -12.09 -2.59 4.94
C VAL A 229 -11.68 -2.09 6.32
N ARG A 230 -10.39 -1.81 6.49
CA ARG A 230 -9.86 -1.20 7.72
C ARG A 230 -9.79 0.32 7.61
N ALA A 231 -10.40 0.98 8.58
CA ALA A 231 -10.40 2.44 8.72
C ALA A 231 -10.30 2.86 10.19
N LEU A 232 -10.07 4.13 10.45
CA LEU A 232 -10.17 4.71 11.79
C LEU A 232 -11.63 4.89 12.20
N ARG A 233 -11.89 4.75 13.50
CA ARG A 233 -13.20 4.94 14.10
C ARG A 233 -13.69 6.39 13.94
N ASN A 234 -14.87 6.54 13.36
CA ASN A 234 -15.58 7.81 13.22
C ASN A 234 -17.10 7.58 13.21
N LYS A 235 -17.89 8.60 12.89
CA LYS A 235 -19.34 8.49 12.82
C LYS A 235 -19.79 7.45 11.78
N MET A 236 -19.19 7.49 10.58
CA MET A 236 -19.52 6.57 9.50
C MET A 236 -19.24 5.10 9.88
N THR A 237 -18.05 4.79 10.37
CA THR A 237 -17.69 3.41 10.75
C THR A 237 -18.57 2.88 11.90
N LYS A 238 -18.99 3.76 12.83
CA LYS A 238 -19.92 3.39 13.90
C LYS A 238 -21.28 3.00 13.33
N GLU A 239 -21.86 3.87 12.51
CA GLU A 239 -23.15 3.62 11.87
C GLU A 239 -23.10 2.37 10.98
N TYR A 240 -22.02 2.18 10.22
CA TYR A 240 -21.83 0.98 9.40
C TYR A 240 -21.88 -0.29 10.23
N LEU A 241 -21.09 -0.36 11.31
CA LEU A 241 -21.03 -1.55 12.17
C LEU A 241 -22.36 -1.82 12.91
N GLU A 242 -23.09 -0.78 13.33
CA GLU A 242 -24.41 -0.93 13.92
C GLU A 242 -25.40 -1.53 12.93
N LYS A 243 -25.42 -1.05 11.68
CA LYS A 243 -26.26 -1.59 10.60
C LYS A 243 -25.84 -3.00 10.19
N GLU A 244 -24.53 -3.25 10.06
CA GLU A 244 -23.99 -4.58 9.74
C GLU A 244 -24.42 -5.62 10.79
N GLN A 245 -24.35 -5.28 12.07
CA GLN A 245 -24.82 -6.14 13.17
C GLN A 245 -26.34 -6.35 13.15
N ALA A 246 -27.09 -5.37 12.68
CA ALA A 246 -28.54 -5.47 12.51
C ALA A 246 -28.97 -6.26 11.27
N GLY A 247 -28.02 -6.76 10.46
CA GLY A 247 -28.31 -7.56 9.26
C GLY A 247 -28.70 -6.74 8.03
N ALA A 248 -28.21 -5.48 7.94
CA ALA A 248 -28.43 -4.64 6.75
C ALA A 248 -27.90 -5.30 5.48
N THR A 249 -28.55 -5.01 4.34
CA THR A 249 -28.14 -5.53 3.03
C THR A 249 -26.84 -4.91 2.55
N PHE A 250 -26.22 -5.53 1.53
CA PHE A 250 -25.01 -4.99 0.91
C PHE A 250 -25.25 -3.56 0.38
N GLU A 251 -26.35 -3.32 -0.32
CA GLU A 251 -26.71 -2.02 -0.89
C GLU A 251 -26.87 -0.94 0.18
N GLU A 252 -27.50 -1.26 1.30
CA GLU A 252 -27.67 -0.32 2.43
C GLU A 252 -26.32 0.06 3.05
N LEU A 253 -25.40 -0.91 3.16
CA LEU A 253 -24.06 -0.69 3.70
C LEU A 253 -23.15 0.06 2.70
N GLU A 254 -23.21 -0.29 1.41
CA GLU A 254 -22.45 0.36 0.36
C GLU A 254 -22.79 1.86 0.25
N HIS A 255 -24.06 2.22 0.39
CA HIS A 255 -24.50 3.61 0.36
C HIS A 255 -23.78 4.50 1.38
N LEU A 256 -23.41 3.97 2.55
CA LEU A 256 -22.66 4.71 3.58
C LEU A 256 -21.23 5.02 3.15
N THR A 257 -20.61 4.13 2.38
CA THR A 257 -19.19 4.19 2.03
C THR A 257 -18.92 4.76 0.66
N LEU A 258 -19.93 4.83 -0.22
CA LEU A 258 -19.79 5.32 -1.60
C LEU A 258 -19.21 6.75 -1.63
N GLY A 259 -18.06 6.90 -2.31
CA GLY A 259 -17.31 8.16 -2.36
C GLY A 259 -16.68 8.59 -1.03
N GLY A 260 -16.80 7.78 0.04
CA GLY A 260 -16.37 8.13 1.40
C GLY A 260 -14.88 8.40 1.51
N LEU A 261 -14.05 7.63 0.81
CA LEU A 261 -12.60 7.86 0.83
C LEU A 261 -12.24 9.21 0.21
N ARG A 262 -12.81 9.54 -0.95
CA ARG A 262 -12.58 10.84 -1.58
C ARG A 262 -13.02 12.00 -0.67
N ARG A 263 -14.21 11.90 -0.05
CA ARG A 263 -14.69 12.91 0.90
C ARG A 263 -13.70 13.16 2.04
N ALA A 264 -13.12 12.08 2.61
CA ALA A 264 -12.16 12.21 3.68
C ALA A 264 -10.83 12.78 3.21
N VAL A 265 -10.30 12.28 2.07
CA VAL A 265 -8.96 12.65 1.56
C VAL A 265 -8.95 14.05 0.97
N VAL A 266 -9.95 14.41 0.16
CA VAL A 266 -9.98 15.64 -0.63
C VAL A 266 -10.76 16.74 0.10
N ASP A 267 -11.97 16.41 0.58
CA ASP A 267 -12.88 17.42 1.16
C ASP A 267 -12.65 17.58 2.68
N GLY A 268 -11.86 16.69 3.30
CA GLY A 268 -11.52 16.74 4.72
C GLY A 268 -12.67 16.35 5.67
N ASP A 269 -13.74 15.75 5.13
CA ASP A 269 -14.83 15.21 5.95
C ASP A 269 -14.43 13.85 6.54
N VAL A 270 -13.81 13.90 7.67
CA VAL A 270 -13.35 12.72 8.42
C VAL A 270 -14.43 12.11 9.32
N GLN A 271 -15.62 12.68 9.36
CA GLN A 271 -16.73 12.16 10.16
C GLN A 271 -17.65 11.24 9.36
N SER A 272 -18.04 11.66 8.15
CA SER A 272 -18.86 10.85 7.24
C SER A 272 -18.04 10.16 6.14
N GLY A 273 -16.78 10.53 6.00
CA GLY A 273 -15.84 9.92 5.05
C GLY A 273 -15.13 8.71 5.64
N SER A 274 -14.49 7.94 4.77
CA SER A 274 -13.70 6.75 5.11
C SER A 274 -12.25 7.12 5.36
N VAL A 275 -11.79 7.11 6.62
CA VAL A 275 -10.39 7.37 6.97
C VAL A 275 -9.63 6.04 6.98
N MET A 276 -9.29 5.54 5.78
CA MET A 276 -8.56 4.28 5.64
C MET A 276 -7.15 4.40 6.20
N ALA A 277 -6.82 3.63 7.21
CA ALA A 277 -5.50 3.58 7.84
C ALA A 277 -5.27 2.23 8.51
N GLY A 278 -4.04 1.74 8.46
CA GLY A 278 -3.63 0.51 9.13
C GLY A 278 -3.57 0.64 10.65
N GLN A 279 -3.42 -0.47 11.34
CA GLN A 279 -3.34 -0.51 12.80
C GLN A 279 -2.17 0.31 13.34
N ILE A 280 -1.14 0.55 12.53
CA ILE A 280 0.03 1.34 12.90
C ILE A 280 -0.27 2.84 13.06
N ALA A 281 -1.49 3.30 12.75
CA ALA A 281 -1.86 4.71 12.92
C ALA A 281 -1.58 5.21 14.33
N GLY A 282 -1.83 4.38 15.35
CA GLY A 282 -1.52 4.69 16.75
C GLY A 282 -0.04 4.93 17.05
N MET A 283 0.87 4.51 16.18
CA MET A 283 2.32 4.68 16.31
C MET A 283 2.85 5.95 15.63
N ILE A 284 2.07 6.58 14.74
CA ILE A 284 2.48 7.77 13.99
C ILE A 284 2.18 9.01 14.81
N LYS A 285 3.23 9.80 15.19
CA LYS A 285 3.07 10.95 16.09
C LYS A 285 3.64 12.25 15.51
N GLU A 286 4.17 12.21 14.29
CA GLU A 286 4.81 13.37 13.67
C GLU A 286 4.60 13.40 12.15
N LYS A 287 4.46 14.59 11.58
CA LYS A 287 4.47 14.86 10.15
C LYS A 287 5.91 15.22 9.75
N LEU A 288 6.45 14.51 8.76
CA LEU A 288 7.81 14.67 8.25
C LEU A 288 7.80 14.65 6.72
N THR A 289 8.90 15.08 6.09
CA THR A 289 9.12 14.83 4.65
C THR A 289 9.35 13.35 4.36
N CYS A 290 9.06 12.88 3.15
CA CYS A 290 9.34 11.52 2.71
C CYS A 290 10.81 11.15 2.94
N GLN A 291 11.72 12.05 2.64
CA GLN A 291 13.15 11.85 2.88
C GLN A 291 13.46 11.58 4.35
N LYS A 292 12.94 12.40 5.27
CA LYS A 292 13.15 12.18 6.72
C LYS A 292 12.51 10.88 7.21
N VAL A 293 11.33 10.52 6.67
CA VAL A 293 10.70 9.23 6.99
C VAL A 293 11.59 8.07 6.59
N ILE A 294 12.07 8.03 5.34
CA ILE A 294 12.92 6.95 4.85
C ILE A 294 14.24 6.89 5.62
N GLN A 295 14.92 8.03 5.83
CA GLN A 295 16.15 8.08 6.63
C GLN A 295 15.95 7.54 8.04
N LYS A 296 14.85 7.91 8.71
CA LYS A 296 14.52 7.42 10.05
C LYS A 296 14.26 5.92 10.06
N LEU A 297 13.50 5.41 9.08
CA LEU A 297 13.22 4.00 8.92
C LEU A 297 14.53 3.20 8.74
N VAL A 298 15.41 3.66 7.85
CA VAL A 298 16.69 3.00 7.56
C VAL A 298 17.61 3.02 8.77
N SER A 299 17.84 4.18 9.40
CA SER A 299 18.74 4.25 10.56
C SER A 299 18.28 3.37 11.71
N GLN A 300 16.98 3.39 12.03
CA GLN A 300 16.43 2.51 13.06
C GLN A 300 16.57 1.03 12.73
N THR A 301 16.43 0.67 11.44
CA THR A 301 16.62 -0.72 11.01
C THR A 301 18.08 -1.14 11.13
N ASP A 302 19.00 -0.29 10.68
CA ASP A 302 20.44 -0.57 10.73
C ASP A 302 20.93 -0.71 12.18
N GLU A 303 20.44 0.11 13.12
CA GLU A 303 20.72 -0.02 14.55
C GLU A 303 20.27 -1.37 15.12
N LEU A 304 19.15 -1.92 14.64
CA LEU A 304 18.60 -3.18 15.13
C LEU A 304 19.27 -4.41 14.50
N ILE A 305 19.56 -4.36 13.20
CA ILE A 305 20.12 -5.52 12.48
C ILE A 305 21.66 -5.51 12.49
N GLY A 306 22.26 -4.32 12.48
CA GLY A 306 23.69 -4.13 12.21
C GLY A 306 24.63 -4.22 13.41
N GLY A 307 24.16 -4.35 14.65
CA GLY A 307 25.13 -4.08 15.67
C GLY A 307 25.01 -4.61 17.07
N LYS A 308 23.91 -5.14 17.51
CA LYS A 308 23.85 -5.76 18.86
C LYS A 308 23.05 -7.05 18.76
N GLY A 309 23.71 -8.17 19.05
CA GLY A 309 23.02 -9.44 19.20
C GLY A 309 21.88 -9.28 20.23
N PHE A 310 20.80 -10.01 20.05
CA PHE A 310 19.63 -10.00 20.95
C PHE A 310 19.98 -10.45 22.40
N TYR A 311 21.25 -10.76 22.67
CA TYR A 311 21.77 -11.34 23.91
C TYR A 311 23.16 -10.76 24.25
N GLU A 312 23.24 -9.47 24.49
CA GLU A 312 24.34 -8.91 25.32
C GLU A 312 23.80 -8.39 26.64
#